data_c447cc52dc13e5230e94ceb7b10b5b69
#
_entry.id   c447cc52dc13e5230e94ceb7b10b5b69
#
_cell.length_a   1.000
_cell.length_b   1.000
_cell.length_c   1.000
_cell.angle_alpha   90.00
_cell.angle_beta   90.00
_cell.angle_gamma   90.00
#
_symmetry.space_group_name_H-M   'P 1'
#
loop_
_entity.id
_entity.type
_entity.pdbx_description
1 polymer ?
#
loop_
_entity_poly.entity_id
_entity_poly.type
_entity_poly.pdbx_seq_one_letter_code
_entity_poly.pdbx_strand_id
1 'polypeptide(L)'
;MALAARLDRPCDDSGMDPEMDRDPAAEGEEPEHESVYSLLQRGHELMRSRHHAQAAIVLERAARAEPGKGSILEALGRAFYNSGQHDRSRQTFEELLEIDPSAHYAHYALGQSLKQLRRTREARTHLKLAVALSPGSTLYRAALDRVGDAAKPKKPDSASD
;
A
#
# COMPACT_ATOMS: atom_id res chain seq x y z
N MET A 1 -86.24 1.15 40.76
CA MET A 1 -86.95 1.59 39.53
C MET A 1 -85.94 1.76 38.40
N ALA A 2 -86.18 0.94 37.40
CA ALA A 2 -85.96 1.22 35.96
C ALA A 2 -84.54 1.59 35.53
N LEU A 3 -84.00 1.09 34.58
CA LEU A 3 -84.18 0.32 33.32
C LEU A 3 -82.93 0.44 32.53
N ALA A 4 -82.28 -0.65 32.29
CA ALA A 4 -81.99 -1.20 30.99
C ALA A 4 -81.66 -0.24 29.86
N ALA A 5 -80.51 -0.44 29.27
CA ALA A 5 -80.38 -0.57 27.83
C ALA A 5 -79.00 -1.17 27.45
N ARG A 6 -79.08 -2.35 26.98
CA ARG A 6 -78.06 -3.00 26.16
C ARG A 6 -77.79 -2.15 24.92
N LEU A 7 -76.53 -2.12 24.52
CA LEU A 7 -76.19 -2.08 23.12
C LEU A 7 -74.93 -2.92 22.90
N ASP A 8 -75.21 -4.12 22.51
CA ASP A 8 -74.29 -5.00 21.79
C ASP A 8 -73.80 -4.25 20.54
N ARG A 9 -72.51 -4.14 20.41
CA ARG A 9 -71.89 -3.95 19.11
C ARG A 9 -70.84 -5.03 18.95
N PRO A 10 -70.95 -5.84 17.90
CA PRO A 10 -69.92 -6.79 17.58
C PRO A 10 -68.67 -6.04 17.12
N CYS A 11 -67.56 -6.43 17.69
CA CYS A 11 -66.24 -6.05 17.20
C CYS A 11 -66.10 -6.67 15.81
N ASP A 12 -66.13 -5.85 14.79
CA ASP A 12 -65.68 -6.21 13.45
C ASP A 12 -64.17 -6.16 13.48
N ASP A 13 -63.64 -7.32 13.70
CA ASP A 13 -62.23 -7.61 13.61
C ASP A 13 -61.91 -7.81 12.13
N SER A 14 -61.82 -6.70 11.41
CA SER A 14 -61.18 -6.71 10.10
C SER A 14 -59.72 -6.40 10.32
N GLY A 15 -59.02 -7.49 10.67
CA GLY A 15 -57.58 -7.52 10.60
C GLY A 15 -57.11 -7.16 9.19
N MET A 16 -56.65 -5.96 9.08
CA MET A 16 -55.79 -5.53 8.00
C MET A 16 -54.41 -5.36 8.60
N ASP A 17 -53.69 -6.50 8.66
CA ASP A 17 -52.26 -6.47 8.77
C ASP A 17 -51.75 -5.75 7.54
N PRO A 18 -51.05 -4.60 7.70
CA PRO A 18 -50.22 -4.11 6.63
C PRO A 18 -49.03 -5.09 6.60
N GLU A 19 -49.13 -6.12 5.77
CA GLU A 19 -47.95 -6.73 5.24
C GLU A 19 -47.13 -5.58 4.63
N MET A 20 -46.20 -5.08 5.47
CA MET A 20 -45.11 -4.33 4.95
C MET A 20 -44.47 -5.20 3.89
N ASP A 21 -44.70 -4.79 2.64
CA ASP A 21 -43.83 -5.13 1.53
C ASP A 21 -42.41 -4.83 1.97
N ARG A 22 -41.78 -5.82 2.57
CA ARG A 22 -40.33 -5.87 2.66
C ARG A 22 -39.86 -6.09 1.24
N ASP A 23 -39.51 -4.98 0.63
CA ASP A 23 -38.78 -4.94 -0.62
C ASP A 23 -37.53 -5.84 -0.43
N PRO A 24 -37.43 -7.02 -1.07
CA PRO A 24 -36.25 -7.88 -0.95
C PRO A 24 -35.01 -7.28 -1.62
N ALA A 25 -35.13 -6.07 -2.16
CA ALA A 25 -34.06 -5.32 -2.80
C ALA A 25 -33.30 -4.39 -1.84
N ALA A 26 -33.68 -4.35 -0.54
CA ALA A 26 -32.92 -3.64 0.48
C ALA A 26 -32.04 -4.58 1.33
N GLU A 27 -31.64 -5.72 0.78
CA GLU A 27 -30.41 -6.37 1.23
C GLU A 27 -29.30 -5.44 0.80
N GLY A 28 -28.89 -4.58 1.75
CA GLY A 28 -27.76 -3.67 1.57
C GLY A 28 -26.61 -4.52 1.05
N GLU A 29 -26.17 -4.20 -0.16
CA GLU A 29 -24.87 -4.63 -0.62
C GLU A 29 -23.91 -4.24 0.50
N GLU A 30 -23.57 -5.22 1.35
CA GLU A 30 -22.42 -5.13 2.22
C GLU A 30 -21.33 -4.57 1.33
N PRO A 31 -20.65 -3.46 1.67
CA PRO A 31 -19.59 -2.94 0.82
C PRO A 31 -18.66 -4.12 0.57
N GLU A 32 -18.65 -4.61 -0.66
CA GLU A 32 -17.85 -5.75 -1.05
C GLU A 32 -16.45 -5.47 -0.50
N HIS A 33 -16.06 -6.22 0.52
CA HIS A 33 -14.73 -6.09 1.09
C HIS A 33 -13.76 -6.41 -0.03
N GLU A 34 -13.29 -5.36 -0.68
CA GLU A 34 -12.35 -5.46 -1.79
C GLU A 34 -11.21 -6.38 -1.35
N SER A 35 -11.10 -7.55 -1.96
CA SER A 35 -10.14 -8.56 -1.53
C SER A 35 -8.72 -8.00 -1.62
N VAL A 36 -7.81 -8.49 -0.78
CA VAL A 36 -6.40 -8.07 -0.83
C VAL A 36 -5.81 -8.32 -2.22
N TYR A 37 -6.25 -9.40 -2.88
CA TYR A 37 -5.84 -9.69 -4.25
C TYR A 37 -6.30 -8.61 -5.23
N SER A 38 -7.56 -8.16 -5.16
CA SER A 38 -8.08 -7.09 -6.04
C SER A 38 -7.41 -5.76 -5.77
N LEU A 39 -7.13 -5.43 -4.49
CA LEU A 39 -6.36 -4.24 -4.12
C LEU A 39 -4.93 -4.29 -4.70
N LEU A 40 -4.26 -5.44 -4.63
CA LEU A 40 -2.93 -5.60 -5.19
C LEU A 40 -2.92 -5.47 -6.73
N GLN A 41 -3.88 -6.09 -7.40
CA GLN A 41 -4.05 -5.97 -8.86
C GLN A 41 -4.29 -4.51 -9.27
N ARG A 42 -5.18 -3.83 -8.60
CA ARG A 42 -5.49 -2.41 -8.86
C ARG A 42 -4.27 -1.52 -8.58
N GLY A 43 -3.52 -1.82 -7.52
CA GLY A 43 -2.25 -1.13 -7.24
C GLY A 43 -1.25 -1.28 -8.38
N HIS A 44 -1.07 -2.49 -8.92
CA HIS A 44 -0.20 -2.75 -10.07
C HIS A 44 -0.69 -2.05 -11.34
N GLU A 45 -1.99 -1.98 -11.59
CA GLU A 45 -2.57 -1.26 -12.73
C GLU A 45 -2.27 0.23 -12.65
N LEU A 46 -2.49 0.84 -11.49
CA LEU A 46 -2.16 2.24 -11.22
C LEU A 46 -0.66 2.53 -11.37
N MET A 47 0.19 1.59 -10.96
CA MET A 47 1.64 1.70 -11.16
C MET A 47 2.00 1.69 -12.65
N ARG A 48 1.40 0.82 -13.46
CA ARG A 48 1.60 0.77 -14.93
C ARG A 48 1.13 2.06 -15.60
N SER A 49 0.01 2.61 -15.15
CA SER A 49 -0.56 3.87 -15.63
C SER A 49 0.14 5.13 -15.07
N ARG A 50 1.24 4.97 -14.33
CA ARG A 50 2.00 6.04 -13.66
C ARG A 50 1.23 6.86 -12.62
N HIS A 51 0.11 6.37 -12.14
CA HIS A 51 -0.66 6.97 -11.04
C HIS A 51 -0.10 6.53 -9.69
N HIS A 52 1.18 6.80 -9.44
CA HIS A 52 1.94 6.25 -8.31
C HIS A 52 1.38 6.64 -6.94
N ALA A 53 0.90 7.86 -6.78
CA ALA A 53 0.29 8.31 -5.53
C ALA A 53 -1.02 7.57 -5.22
N GLN A 54 -1.86 7.34 -6.25
CA GLN A 54 -3.09 6.56 -6.10
C GLN A 54 -2.79 5.09 -5.85
N ALA A 55 -1.77 4.54 -6.52
CA ALA A 55 -1.28 3.18 -6.25
C ALA A 55 -0.87 3.00 -4.79
N ALA A 56 -0.15 3.97 -4.22
CA ALA A 56 0.25 3.93 -2.82
C ALA A 56 -0.97 3.84 -1.88
N ILE A 57 -2.02 4.64 -2.10
CA ILE A 57 -3.24 4.63 -1.28
C ILE A 57 -3.91 3.26 -1.32
N VAL A 58 -4.04 2.66 -2.51
CA VAL A 58 -4.68 1.35 -2.68
C VAL A 58 -3.83 0.25 -2.04
N LEU A 59 -2.51 0.29 -2.24
CA LEU A 59 -1.58 -0.70 -1.67
C LEU A 59 -1.45 -0.58 -0.15
N GLU A 60 -1.60 0.61 0.43
CA GLU A 60 -1.71 0.77 1.89
C GLU A 60 -2.93 0.06 2.48
N ARG A 61 -4.07 0.09 1.78
CA ARG A 61 -5.25 -0.67 2.19
C ARG A 61 -4.97 -2.17 2.17
N ALA A 62 -4.29 -2.66 1.12
CA ALA A 62 -3.86 -4.05 1.04
C ALA A 62 -2.90 -4.43 2.19
N ALA A 63 -1.92 -3.57 2.49
CA ALA A 63 -0.96 -3.80 3.57
C ALA A 63 -1.61 -3.81 4.96
N ARG A 64 -2.66 -3.01 5.18
CA ARG A 64 -3.43 -3.06 6.44
C ARG A 64 -4.27 -4.32 6.56
N ALA A 65 -4.78 -4.85 5.45
CA ALA A 65 -5.59 -6.06 5.44
C ALA A 65 -4.73 -7.33 5.61
N GLU A 66 -3.53 -7.38 5.04
CA GLU A 66 -2.55 -8.45 5.23
C GLU A 66 -1.18 -7.85 5.60
N PRO A 67 -0.96 -7.56 6.89
CA PRO A 67 0.33 -7.03 7.36
C PRO A 67 1.47 -8.04 7.13
N GLY A 68 2.66 -7.52 6.82
CA GLY A 68 3.86 -8.34 6.67
C GLY A 68 3.94 -9.17 5.38
N LYS A 69 3.02 -9.00 4.44
CA LYS A 69 3.09 -9.70 3.16
C LYS A 69 4.12 -9.05 2.24
N GLY A 70 5.24 -9.72 2.02
CA GLY A 70 6.40 -9.18 1.28
C GLY A 70 6.05 -8.64 -0.10
N SER A 71 5.17 -9.32 -0.86
CA SER A 71 4.75 -8.86 -2.20
C SER A 71 3.98 -7.54 -2.16
N ILE A 72 3.19 -7.31 -1.11
CA ILE A 72 2.45 -6.05 -0.91
C ILE A 72 3.42 -4.94 -0.49
N LEU A 73 4.32 -5.22 0.45
CA LEU A 73 5.34 -4.27 0.90
C LEU A 73 6.26 -3.85 -0.25
N GLU A 74 6.67 -4.79 -1.11
CA GLU A 74 7.46 -4.46 -2.28
C GLU A 74 6.71 -3.52 -3.23
N ALA A 75 5.46 -3.84 -3.56
CA ALA A 75 4.65 -3.01 -4.44
C ALA A 75 4.40 -1.61 -3.83
N LEU A 76 4.11 -1.55 -2.53
CA LEU A 76 3.88 -0.31 -1.79
C LEU A 76 5.15 0.56 -1.72
N GLY A 77 6.28 -0.02 -1.38
CA GLY A 77 7.56 0.69 -1.34
C GLY A 77 7.92 1.29 -2.70
N ARG A 78 7.66 0.56 -3.79
CA ARG A 78 7.84 1.07 -5.17
C ARG A 78 6.89 2.21 -5.48
N ALA A 79 5.62 2.12 -5.05
CA ALA A 79 4.64 3.18 -5.25
C ALA A 79 5.06 4.47 -4.52
N PHE A 80 5.52 4.36 -3.26
CA PHE A 80 6.08 5.49 -2.52
C PHE A 80 7.32 6.09 -3.19
N TYR A 81 8.25 5.25 -3.64
CA TYR A 81 9.44 5.73 -4.33
C TYR A 81 9.08 6.54 -5.58
N ASN A 82 8.22 5.99 -6.43
CA ASN A 82 7.84 6.60 -7.70
C ASN A 82 6.93 7.84 -7.53
N SER A 83 6.24 7.96 -6.40
CA SER A 83 5.47 9.17 -6.04
C SER A 83 6.29 10.24 -5.30
N GLY A 84 7.61 10.01 -5.12
CA GLY A 84 8.52 10.96 -4.45
C GLY A 84 8.48 10.88 -2.92
N GLN A 85 7.72 9.94 -2.34
CA GLN A 85 7.61 9.75 -0.89
C GLN A 85 8.76 8.87 -0.37
N HIS A 86 9.99 9.34 -0.56
CA HIS A 86 11.21 8.53 -0.36
C HIS A 86 11.39 8.05 1.09
N ASP A 87 10.92 8.82 2.06
CA ASP A 87 11.03 8.44 3.49
C ASP A 87 10.07 7.27 3.82
N ARG A 88 8.85 7.31 3.28
CA ARG A 88 7.90 6.20 3.41
C ARG A 88 8.35 4.96 2.64
N SER A 89 8.93 5.16 1.46
CA SER A 89 9.55 4.07 0.69
C SER A 89 10.67 3.39 1.50
N ARG A 90 11.55 4.19 2.14
CA ARG A 90 12.60 3.68 3.03
C ARG A 90 12.02 2.80 4.14
N GLN A 91 11.04 3.33 4.89
CA GLN A 91 10.40 2.60 6.00
C GLN A 91 9.77 1.28 5.53
N THR A 92 9.07 1.30 4.40
CA THR A 92 8.43 0.09 3.85
C THR A 92 9.44 -0.97 3.44
N PHE A 93 10.58 -0.58 2.84
CA PHE A 93 11.62 -1.55 2.49
C PHE A 93 12.43 -2.02 3.71
N GLU A 94 12.59 -1.20 4.74
CA GLU A 94 13.13 -1.64 6.04
C GLU A 94 12.24 -2.71 6.67
N GLU A 95 10.91 -2.49 6.72
CA GLU A 95 9.94 -3.49 7.17
C GLU A 95 10.01 -4.79 6.36
N LEU A 96 10.13 -4.70 5.02
CA LEU A 96 10.30 -5.89 4.18
C LEU A 96 11.59 -6.65 4.53
N LEU A 97 12.68 -5.95 4.83
CA LEU A 97 13.96 -6.56 5.18
C LEU A 97 13.98 -7.15 6.60
N GLU A 98 13.10 -6.73 7.50
CA GLU A 98 12.89 -7.41 8.79
C GLU A 98 12.25 -8.79 8.59
N ILE A 99 11.41 -8.95 7.55
CA ILE A 99 10.75 -10.20 7.21
C ILE A 99 11.65 -11.10 6.37
N ASP A 100 12.27 -10.54 5.34
CA ASP A 100 13.20 -11.24 4.44
C ASP A 100 14.51 -10.45 4.28
N PRO A 101 15.50 -10.71 5.14
CA PRO A 101 16.81 -10.07 5.05
C PRO A 101 17.59 -10.40 3.77
N SER A 102 17.17 -11.42 3.02
CA SER A 102 17.79 -11.85 1.77
C SER A 102 17.16 -11.23 0.51
N ALA A 103 16.13 -10.42 0.68
CA ALA A 103 15.45 -9.77 -0.43
C ALA A 103 16.37 -8.76 -1.14
N HIS A 104 17.14 -9.23 -2.12
CA HIS A 104 18.12 -8.40 -2.83
C HIS A 104 17.50 -7.15 -3.48
N TYR A 105 16.26 -7.26 -3.99
CA TYR A 105 15.56 -6.11 -4.55
C TYR A 105 15.21 -5.06 -3.47
N ALA A 106 14.81 -5.49 -2.27
CA ALA A 106 14.52 -4.58 -1.17
C ALA A 106 15.77 -3.79 -0.76
N HIS A 107 16.93 -4.44 -0.69
CA HIS A 107 18.20 -3.74 -0.46
C HIS A 107 18.52 -2.72 -1.56
N TYR A 108 18.31 -3.07 -2.83
CA TYR A 108 18.48 -2.12 -3.92
C TYR A 108 17.53 -0.93 -3.82
N ALA A 109 16.25 -1.17 -3.61
CA ALA A 109 15.22 -0.12 -3.53
C ALA A 109 15.39 0.78 -2.31
N LEU A 110 15.78 0.20 -1.17
CA LEU A 110 16.15 0.93 0.03
C LEU A 110 17.38 1.82 -0.23
N GLY A 111 18.39 1.29 -0.89
CA GLY A 111 19.57 2.08 -1.29
C GLY A 111 19.20 3.27 -2.19
N GLN A 112 18.28 3.08 -3.12
CA GLN A 112 17.79 4.17 -3.97
C GLN A 112 17.01 5.23 -3.18
N SER A 113 16.14 4.81 -2.24
CA SER A 113 15.39 5.71 -1.37
C SER A 113 16.32 6.54 -0.48
N LEU A 114 17.30 5.90 0.14
CA LEU A 114 18.33 6.55 0.96
C LEU A 114 19.16 7.55 0.15
N LYS A 115 19.48 7.23 -1.11
CA LYS A 115 20.17 8.18 -2.02
C LYS A 115 19.35 9.43 -2.23
N GLN A 116 18.04 9.32 -2.48
CA GLN A 116 17.16 10.49 -2.62
C GLN A 116 17.11 11.33 -1.33
N LEU A 117 17.17 10.68 -0.17
CA LEU A 117 17.23 11.31 1.15
C LEU A 117 18.62 11.85 1.52
N ARG A 118 19.58 11.84 0.59
CA ARG A 118 20.97 12.27 0.82
C ARG A 118 21.76 11.44 1.86
N ARG A 119 21.24 10.27 2.26
CA ARG A 119 21.90 9.34 3.19
C ARG A 119 22.85 8.41 2.43
N THR A 120 23.85 9.00 1.77
CA THR A 120 24.73 8.34 0.78
C THR A 120 25.52 7.16 1.36
N ARG A 121 25.97 7.26 2.63
CA ARG A 121 26.73 6.15 3.27
C ARG A 121 25.88 4.90 3.45
N GLU A 122 24.66 5.08 3.95
CA GLU A 122 23.71 3.99 4.16
C GLU A 122 23.23 3.42 2.83
N ALA A 123 22.91 4.29 1.87
CA ALA A 123 22.58 3.87 0.51
C ALA A 123 23.64 2.92 -0.07
N ARG A 124 24.92 3.28 0.09
CA ARG A 124 26.05 2.46 -0.38
C ARG A 124 26.10 1.10 0.30
N THR A 125 25.82 1.04 1.60
CA THR A 125 25.80 -0.24 2.35
C THR A 125 24.74 -1.17 1.79
N HIS A 126 23.50 -0.69 1.62
CA HIS A 126 22.41 -1.50 1.09
C HIS A 126 22.64 -1.89 -0.38
N LEU A 127 23.18 -1.00 -1.21
CA LEU A 127 23.52 -1.35 -2.61
C LEU A 127 24.64 -2.42 -2.69
N LYS A 128 25.61 -2.41 -1.79
CA LYS A 128 26.61 -3.49 -1.68
C LYS A 128 25.97 -4.82 -1.33
N LEU A 129 25.01 -4.83 -0.39
CA LEU A 129 24.26 -6.03 -0.03
C LEU A 129 23.43 -6.54 -1.21
N ALA A 130 22.76 -5.67 -1.96
CA ALA A 130 22.03 -6.05 -3.15
C ALA A 130 22.94 -6.71 -4.20
N VAL A 131 24.15 -6.18 -4.43
CA VAL A 131 25.14 -6.76 -5.34
C VAL A 131 25.67 -8.10 -4.82
N ALA A 132 25.92 -8.22 -3.51
CA ALA A 132 26.40 -9.46 -2.90
C ALA A 132 25.35 -10.59 -3.01
N LEU A 133 24.06 -10.27 -2.78
CA LEU A 133 22.96 -11.21 -2.87
C LEU A 133 22.60 -11.58 -4.33
N SER A 134 22.86 -10.69 -5.29
CA SER A 134 22.60 -10.91 -6.71
C SER A 134 23.76 -10.39 -7.57
N PRO A 135 24.89 -11.11 -7.63
CA PRO A 135 26.11 -10.66 -8.32
C PRO A 135 25.95 -10.49 -9.83
N GLY A 136 24.98 -11.16 -10.43
CA GLY A 136 24.68 -11.07 -11.86
C GLY A 136 23.96 -9.80 -12.27
N SER A 137 23.41 -9.03 -11.33
CA SER A 137 22.63 -7.84 -11.63
C SER A 137 23.51 -6.65 -12.04
N THR A 138 23.48 -6.31 -13.32
CA THR A 138 24.13 -5.10 -13.84
C THR A 138 23.48 -3.83 -13.30
N LEU A 139 22.17 -3.88 -13.03
CA LEU A 139 21.41 -2.77 -12.46
C LEU A 139 21.94 -2.37 -11.07
N TYR A 140 22.17 -3.37 -10.20
CA TYR A 140 22.63 -3.12 -8.84
C TYR A 140 24.07 -2.60 -8.82
N ARG A 141 24.94 -3.16 -9.65
CA ARG A 141 26.31 -2.66 -9.81
C ARG A 141 26.33 -1.21 -10.29
N ALA A 142 25.59 -0.90 -11.35
CA ALA A 142 25.52 0.47 -11.87
C ALA A 142 24.93 1.46 -10.84
N ALA A 143 24.02 1.02 -9.98
CA ALA A 143 23.49 1.85 -8.90
C ALA A 143 24.56 2.12 -7.82
N LEU A 144 25.34 1.11 -7.46
CA LEU A 144 26.44 1.22 -6.50
C LEU A 144 27.55 2.17 -7.00
N ASP A 145 27.94 2.05 -8.27
CA ASP A 145 28.97 2.88 -8.88
C ASP A 145 28.57 4.36 -8.87
N ARG A 146 27.31 4.67 -9.23
CA ARG A 146 26.79 6.07 -9.19
C ARG A 146 26.79 6.67 -7.78
N VAL A 147 26.67 5.88 -6.74
CA VAL A 147 26.76 6.34 -5.35
C VAL A 147 28.23 6.47 -4.93
N GLY A 148 29.12 5.64 -5.47
CA GLY A 148 30.56 5.67 -5.22
C GLY A 148 31.21 6.97 -5.75
N ASP A 149 30.83 7.39 -6.94
CA ASP A 149 31.38 8.60 -7.57
C ASP A 149 30.92 9.89 -6.87
N ALA A 150 29.69 9.91 -6.37
CA ALA A 150 29.17 11.06 -5.61
C ALA A 150 29.85 11.25 -4.24
N ALA A 151 30.55 10.23 -3.73
CA ALA A 151 31.23 10.28 -2.44
C ALA A 151 32.71 10.73 -2.56
N LYS A 152 33.24 10.87 -3.79
CA LYS A 152 34.60 11.42 -3.99
C LYS A 152 34.54 12.92 -3.84
N PRO A 153 35.33 13.54 -2.94
CA PRO A 153 35.45 14.99 -2.90
C PRO A 153 35.94 15.44 -4.26
N LYS A 154 35.29 16.45 -4.86
CA LYS A 154 35.74 17.11 -6.07
C LYS A 154 37.16 17.60 -5.81
N LYS A 155 38.13 17.03 -6.52
CA LYS A 155 39.52 17.47 -6.43
C LYS A 155 39.52 18.98 -6.69
N PRO A 156 40.13 19.84 -5.86
CA PRO A 156 40.24 21.24 -6.19
C PRO A 156 41.02 21.33 -7.51
N ASP A 157 40.44 22.05 -8.45
CA ASP A 157 41.13 22.38 -9.69
C ASP A 157 42.46 23.03 -9.28
N SER A 158 43.54 22.36 -9.59
CA SER A 158 44.88 22.93 -9.45
C SER A 158 44.91 24.16 -10.34
N ALA A 159 44.81 25.35 -9.72
CA ALA A 159 45.08 26.58 -10.36
C ALA A 159 46.47 26.46 -10.93
N SER A 160 46.58 26.50 -12.26
CA SER A 160 47.84 26.67 -12.96
C SER A 160 48.29 28.10 -12.77
N ASP A 161 49.40 28.22 -12.15
CA ASP A 161 50.21 29.42 -12.13
C ASP A 161 50.90 29.60 -13.49
#